data_7004d358d0b904e9665bc0c13824afc5
#
_entry.id   7004d358d0b904e9665bc0c13824afc5
#
_cell.length_a   1.000
_cell.length_b   1.000
_cell.length_c   1.000
_cell.angle_alpha   90.00
_cell.angle_beta   90.00
_cell.angle_gamma   90.00
#
_symmetry.space_group_name_H-M   'P 1'
#
loop_
_entity.id
_entity.type
_entity.pdbx_description
1 polymer ?
#
loop_
_entity_poly.entity_id
_entity_poly.type
_entity_poly.pdbx_seq_one_letter_code
_entity_poly.pdbx_strand_id
1 'polypeptide(L)'
;MAWYAYCTGEKQAFPELARHRKPIPLESVLGVSGNQVFLYPASDLAIVVSEHNPAETLNQKAGVDHARVIADCFKHSTVLPFRFGTVFQDDEGLRKSIRSNQRQFQGNLERLHGKTEMHLKIYVDSCCTKEMDRNLPLEGVGKEYLSNLRENATRQRERQTRARAVSFQMHRMFSPLDEEVTCRMTEGGKMLLDIAHLIDRKCVERYHNKFSTTSTMMKECQMQLSGPWPPYHFVHRLTRGAHVPAQAPANALAASAPVKVAQEPASQQLEPALAAV
;
A
#
# COMPACT_ATOMS: atom_id res chain seq x y z
N MET A 1 -0.28 -10.89 -27.31
CA MET A 1 0.44 -11.22 -26.07
C MET A 1 0.03 -10.22 -25.02
N ALA A 2 -0.53 -10.67 -23.90
CA ALA A 2 -0.94 -9.79 -22.81
C ALA A 2 0.25 -9.49 -21.90
N TRP A 3 0.27 -8.27 -21.34
CA TRP A 3 1.30 -7.80 -20.43
C TRP A 3 0.76 -7.53 -19.04
N TYR A 4 1.33 -8.16 -18.04
CA TYR A 4 1.12 -7.80 -16.64
C TYR A 4 2.10 -6.69 -16.26
N ALA A 5 1.63 -5.58 -15.69
CA ALA A 5 2.45 -4.42 -15.38
C ALA A 5 2.68 -4.27 -13.87
N TYR A 6 3.93 -4.00 -13.49
CA TYR A 6 4.36 -3.83 -12.10
C TYR A 6 4.53 -2.36 -11.72
N CYS A 7 5.39 -1.64 -12.44
CA CYS A 7 5.69 -0.24 -12.19
C CYS A 7 6.23 0.44 -13.44
N THR A 8 6.36 1.76 -13.36
CA THR A 8 7.07 2.56 -14.37
C THR A 8 8.11 3.43 -13.68
N GLY A 9 9.22 3.67 -14.36
CA GLY A 9 10.29 4.57 -13.94
C GLY A 9 10.85 5.37 -15.11
N GLU A 10 11.79 6.24 -14.85
CA GLU A 10 12.53 6.93 -15.89
C GLU A 10 13.43 5.95 -16.63
N LYS A 11 13.46 6.02 -17.98
CA LYS A 11 14.28 5.12 -18.80
C LYS A 11 15.78 5.25 -18.47
N GLN A 12 16.24 6.45 -18.15
CA GLN A 12 17.63 6.70 -17.78
C GLN A 12 18.06 6.01 -16.46
N ALA A 13 17.11 5.67 -15.60
CA ALA A 13 17.38 4.92 -14.37
C ALA A 13 17.66 3.42 -14.63
N PHE A 14 17.48 2.94 -15.87
CA PHE A 14 17.74 1.58 -16.30
C PHE A 14 18.77 1.61 -17.45
N PRO A 15 20.08 1.65 -17.15
CA PRO A 15 21.12 1.82 -18.15
C PRO A 15 21.11 0.75 -19.25
N GLU A 16 20.69 -0.48 -18.90
CA GLU A 16 20.57 -1.57 -19.84
C GLU A 16 19.57 -1.26 -20.96
N LEU A 17 18.52 -0.47 -20.63
CA LEU A 17 17.47 -0.11 -21.58
C LEU A 17 17.87 1.05 -22.51
N ALA A 18 18.93 1.81 -22.20
CA ALA A 18 19.26 3.06 -22.91
C ALA A 18 19.43 2.90 -24.41
N ARG A 19 19.99 1.77 -24.87
CA ARG A 19 20.29 1.46 -26.26
C ARG A 19 19.25 0.57 -26.94
N HIS A 20 18.25 0.10 -26.19
CA HIS A 20 17.26 -0.85 -26.68
C HIS A 20 15.94 -0.17 -27.03
N ARG A 21 15.34 -0.59 -28.15
CA ARG A 21 14.00 -0.20 -28.60
C ARG A 21 12.96 -1.30 -28.39
N LYS A 22 13.40 -2.49 -28.01
CA LYS A 22 12.57 -3.67 -27.72
C LYS A 22 12.66 -3.99 -26.23
N PRO A 23 11.69 -4.71 -25.67
CA PRO A 23 11.78 -5.20 -24.30
C PRO A 23 13.05 -6.03 -24.10
N ILE A 24 13.70 -5.84 -22.95
CA ILE A 24 14.85 -6.62 -22.52
C ILE A 24 14.54 -7.33 -21.21
N PRO A 25 15.04 -8.54 -20.97
CA PRO A 25 14.81 -9.25 -19.73
C PRO A 25 15.46 -8.54 -18.56
N LEU A 26 14.78 -8.50 -17.42
CA LEU A 26 15.32 -8.10 -16.13
C LEU A 26 15.62 -9.38 -15.35
N GLU A 27 16.91 -9.71 -15.22
CA GLU A 27 17.35 -11.00 -14.66
C GLU A 27 17.33 -11.05 -13.13
N SER A 28 17.25 -9.89 -12.47
CA SER A 28 17.34 -9.79 -11.01
C SER A 28 16.16 -10.39 -10.27
N VAL A 29 14.99 -10.50 -10.91
CA VAL A 29 13.74 -10.90 -10.25
C VAL A 29 12.80 -11.62 -11.20
N LEU A 30 12.10 -12.64 -10.68
CA LEU A 30 10.99 -13.29 -11.35
C LEU A 30 9.67 -12.62 -10.95
N GLY A 31 8.76 -12.52 -11.92
CA GLY A 31 7.45 -11.91 -11.76
C GLY A 31 6.39 -12.85 -11.24
N VAL A 32 5.15 -12.41 -11.39
CA VAL A 32 3.96 -13.20 -11.06
C VAL A 32 4.02 -14.54 -11.77
N SER A 33 3.66 -15.60 -11.07
CA SER A 33 3.69 -17.00 -11.54
C SER A 33 5.09 -17.49 -11.97
N GLY A 34 6.17 -16.82 -11.57
CA GLY A 34 7.53 -17.16 -11.98
C GLY A 34 7.88 -16.71 -13.40
N ASN A 35 7.06 -15.89 -14.03
CA ASN A 35 7.28 -15.40 -15.38
C ASN A 35 8.50 -14.45 -15.43
N GLN A 36 9.22 -14.47 -16.56
CA GLN A 36 10.31 -13.53 -16.82
C GLN A 36 9.79 -12.10 -16.81
N VAL A 37 10.47 -11.24 -16.09
CA VAL A 37 10.23 -9.80 -16.07
C VAL A 37 11.01 -9.13 -17.18
N PHE A 38 10.42 -8.11 -17.80
CA PHE A 38 11.01 -7.33 -18.88
C PHE A 38 10.96 -5.83 -18.57
N LEU A 39 11.98 -5.13 -19.00
CA LEU A 39 12.00 -3.68 -19.13
C LEU A 39 11.50 -3.30 -20.52
N TYR A 40 10.33 -2.70 -20.60
CA TYR A 40 9.68 -2.29 -21.83
C TYR A 40 9.93 -0.79 -22.07
N PRO A 41 10.62 -0.39 -23.17
CA PRO A 41 10.90 1.01 -23.49
C PRO A 41 9.67 1.73 -24.02
N ALA A 42 9.29 2.85 -23.43
CA ALA A 42 8.18 3.68 -23.89
C ALA A 42 8.54 5.17 -23.78
N SER A 43 9.07 5.74 -24.86
CA SER A 43 9.64 7.09 -24.90
C SER A 43 10.75 7.24 -23.85
N ASP A 44 10.59 8.16 -22.88
CA ASP A 44 11.52 8.41 -21.78
C ASP A 44 11.25 7.58 -20.53
N LEU A 45 10.26 6.67 -20.63
CA LEU A 45 9.85 5.78 -19.54
C LEU A 45 10.32 4.35 -19.80
N ALA A 46 10.58 3.63 -18.72
CA ALA A 46 10.72 2.20 -18.66
C ALA A 46 9.51 1.61 -17.94
N ILE A 47 8.84 0.65 -18.57
CA ILE A 47 7.71 -0.05 -17.95
C ILE A 47 8.18 -1.44 -17.57
N VAL A 48 8.00 -1.81 -16.32
CA VAL A 48 8.35 -3.14 -15.83
C VAL A 48 7.14 -4.05 -16.02
N VAL A 49 7.29 -5.08 -16.83
CA VAL A 49 6.18 -5.97 -17.24
C VAL A 49 6.63 -7.43 -17.24
N SER A 50 5.68 -8.36 -17.23
CA SER A 50 5.89 -9.76 -17.61
C SER A 50 4.81 -10.20 -18.60
N GLU A 51 5.07 -11.28 -19.32
CA GLU A 51 4.02 -11.93 -20.08
C GLU A 51 2.94 -12.43 -19.14
N HIS A 52 1.69 -12.35 -19.57
CA HIS A 52 0.54 -12.77 -18.78
C HIS A 52 -0.38 -13.69 -19.59
N ASN A 53 -0.70 -14.83 -19.01
CA ASN A 53 -1.74 -15.70 -19.54
C ASN A 53 -3.10 -15.29 -18.94
N PRO A 54 -4.08 -14.82 -19.74
CA PRO A 54 -5.38 -14.41 -19.23
C PRO A 54 -6.17 -15.50 -18.47
N ALA A 55 -5.80 -16.77 -18.66
CA ALA A 55 -6.40 -17.89 -17.93
C ALA A 55 -5.83 -18.06 -16.51
N GLU A 56 -4.73 -17.38 -16.17
CA GLU A 56 -4.15 -17.45 -14.83
C GLU A 56 -4.93 -16.62 -13.82
N THR A 57 -5.26 -17.22 -12.69
CA THR A 57 -5.90 -16.54 -11.58
C THR A 57 -4.85 -15.85 -10.69
N LEU A 58 -5.01 -14.55 -10.50
CA LEU A 58 -4.16 -13.76 -9.61
C LEU A 58 -4.56 -14.03 -8.15
N ASN A 59 -3.73 -14.77 -7.43
CA ASN A 59 -3.94 -15.14 -6.03
C ASN A 59 -3.05 -14.31 -5.09
N GLN A 60 -3.09 -14.61 -3.79
CA GLN A 60 -2.27 -13.92 -2.78
C GLN A 60 -0.77 -14.02 -3.05
N LYS A 61 -0.27 -15.16 -3.53
CA LYS A 61 1.13 -15.33 -3.91
C LYS A 61 1.53 -14.38 -5.04
N ALA A 62 0.65 -14.22 -6.04
CA ALA A 62 0.87 -13.26 -7.12
C ALA A 62 0.99 -11.82 -6.60
N GLY A 63 0.26 -11.45 -5.52
CA GLY A 63 0.41 -10.15 -4.85
C GLY A 63 1.80 -9.96 -4.23
N VAL A 64 2.35 -11.01 -3.60
CA VAL A 64 3.71 -10.98 -3.05
C VAL A 64 4.76 -10.84 -4.15
N ASP A 65 4.61 -11.61 -5.23
CA ASP A 65 5.53 -11.55 -6.36
C ASP A 65 5.48 -10.17 -7.04
N HIS A 66 4.29 -9.57 -7.17
CA HIS A 66 4.11 -8.21 -7.66
C HIS A 66 4.86 -7.18 -6.80
N ALA A 67 4.66 -7.24 -5.48
CA ALA A 67 5.33 -6.33 -4.54
C ALA A 67 6.85 -6.51 -4.56
N ARG A 68 7.35 -7.75 -4.70
CA ARG A 68 8.78 -8.07 -4.79
C ARG A 68 9.44 -7.42 -6.00
N VAL A 69 8.82 -7.51 -7.18
CA VAL A 69 9.34 -6.87 -8.41
C VAL A 69 9.43 -5.37 -8.23
N ILE A 70 8.37 -4.73 -7.69
CA ILE A 70 8.37 -3.28 -7.46
C ILE A 70 9.45 -2.88 -6.46
N ALA A 71 9.58 -3.63 -5.36
CA ALA A 71 10.58 -3.36 -4.32
C ALA A 71 12.01 -3.50 -4.87
N ASP A 72 12.26 -4.45 -5.75
CA ASP A 72 13.56 -4.64 -6.38
C ASP A 72 13.91 -3.44 -7.28
N CYS A 73 13.01 -3.04 -8.16
CA CYS A 73 13.19 -1.83 -8.98
C CYS A 73 13.37 -0.57 -8.12
N PHE A 74 12.64 -0.47 -7.01
CA PHE A 74 12.69 0.69 -6.12
C PHE A 74 14.02 0.85 -5.37
N LYS A 75 14.78 -0.23 -5.16
CA LYS A 75 16.13 -0.15 -4.56
C LYS A 75 17.07 0.75 -5.38
N HIS A 76 16.92 0.73 -6.68
CA HIS A 76 17.85 1.35 -7.62
C HIS A 76 17.34 2.67 -8.19
N SER A 77 16.02 2.88 -8.22
CA SER A 77 15.40 4.05 -8.84
C SER A 77 14.09 4.45 -8.17
N THR A 78 13.62 5.66 -8.50
CA THR A 78 12.24 6.05 -8.21
C THR A 78 11.32 5.36 -9.20
N VAL A 79 10.34 4.63 -8.70
CA VAL A 79 9.33 3.96 -9.52
C VAL A 79 7.92 4.32 -9.06
N LEU A 80 7.00 4.34 -10.01
CA LEU A 80 5.57 4.51 -9.76
C LEU A 80 4.89 3.14 -9.86
N PRO A 81 4.41 2.58 -8.75
CA PRO A 81 3.72 1.30 -8.75
C PRO A 81 2.43 1.33 -9.56
N PHE A 82 2.17 0.31 -10.36
CA PHE A 82 0.84 0.01 -10.86
C PHE A 82 0.05 -0.75 -9.78
N ARG A 83 -1.26 -0.71 -9.89
CA ARG A 83 -2.11 -1.54 -9.04
C ARG A 83 -1.92 -3.00 -9.35
N PHE A 84 -1.96 -3.83 -8.31
CA PHE A 84 -2.02 -5.28 -8.48
C PHE A 84 -3.16 -5.67 -9.44
N GLY A 85 -2.86 -6.57 -10.38
CA GLY A 85 -3.81 -6.98 -11.41
C GLY A 85 -3.91 -6.04 -12.61
N THR A 86 -2.99 -5.08 -12.79
CA THR A 86 -2.95 -4.25 -13.99
C THR A 86 -2.44 -5.08 -15.17
N VAL A 87 -3.32 -5.37 -16.13
CA VAL A 87 -3.03 -6.16 -17.32
C VAL A 87 -3.41 -5.37 -18.57
N PHE A 88 -2.56 -5.40 -19.58
CA PHE A 88 -2.80 -4.89 -20.92
C PHE A 88 -2.97 -6.07 -21.86
N GLN A 89 -4.02 -6.06 -22.69
CA GLN A 89 -4.39 -7.17 -23.54
C GLN A 89 -3.36 -7.44 -24.66
N ASP A 90 -2.66 -6.38 -25.08
CA ASP A 90 -1.67 -6.43 -26.13
C ASP A 90 -0.65 -5.27 -26.03
N ASP A 91 0.31 -5.30 -26.91
CA ASP A 91 1.39 -4.30 -27.01
C ASP A 91 0.85 -2.92 -27.40
N GLU A 92 -0.18 -2.87 -28.23
CA GLU A 92 -0.79 -1.60 -28.67
C GLU A 92 -1.53 -0.92 -27.51
N GLY A 93 -2.31 -1.66 -26.75
CA GLY A 93 -3.01 -1.19 -25.55
C GLY A 93 -2.04 -0.66 -24.49
N LEU A 94 -0.94 -1.38 -24.25
CA LEU A 94 0.14 -0.91 -23.36
C LEU A 94 0.70 0.42 -23.86
N ARG A 95 1.15 0.50 -25.11
CA ARG A 95 1.75 1.73 -25.70
C ARG A 95 0.78 2.91 -25.69
N LYS A 96 -0.47 2.66 -26.04
CA LYS A 96 -1.52 3.71 -26.04
C LYS A 96 -1.76 4.25 -24.65
N SER A 97 -1.89 3.37 -23.66
CA SER A 97 -2.09 3.77 -22.26
C SER A 97 -0.91 4.60 -21.75
N ILE A 98 0.31 4.16 -21.99
CA ILE A 98 1.50 4.89 -21.52
C ILE A 98 1.61 6.26 -22.20
N ARG A 99 1.41 6.35 -23.53
CA ARG A 99 1.43 7.64 -24.25
C ARG A 99 0.38 8.61 -23.75
N SER A 100 -0.83 8.14 -23.50
CA SER A 100 -1.92 8.97 -23.00
C SER A 100 -1.66 9.55 -21.61
N ASN A 101 -0.83 8.88 -20.81
CA ASN A 101 -0.54 9.25 -19.42
C ASN A 101 0.91 9.71 -19.20
N GLN A 102 1.70 9.86 -20.26
CA GLN A 102 3.13 10.13 -20.19
C GLN A 102 3.47 11.36 -19.33
N ARG A 103 2.79 12.49 -19.57
CA ARG A 103 3.02 13.73 -18.81
C ARG A 103 2.76 13.54 -17.31
N GLN A 104 1.75 12.78 -16.98
CA GLN A 104 1.39 12.51 -15.59
C GLN A 104 2.40 11.57 -14.91
N PHE A 105 2.89 10.56 -15.63
CA PHE A 105 3.96 9.70 -15.12
C PHE A 105 5.23 10.51 -14.88
N GLN A 106 5.64 11.33 -15.85
CA GLN A 106 6.83 12.19 -15.71
C GLN A 106 6.69 13.15 -14.52
N GLY A 107 5.58 13.87 -14.39
CA GLY A 107 5.35 14.79 -13.27
C GLY A 107 5.32 14.08 -11.90
N ASN A 108 4.78 12.85 -11.82
CA ASN A 108 4.87 12.06 -10.59
C ASN A 108 6.29 11.58 -10.31
N LEU A 109 7.04 11.13 -11.32
CA LEU A 109 8.43 10.71 -11.16
C LEU A 109 9.32 11.85 -10.67
N GLU A 110 9.19 13.04 -11.26
CA GLU A 110 9.89 14.25 -10.82
C GLU A 110 9.55 14.60 -9.37
N ARG A 111 8.26 14.65 -9.02
CA ARG A 111 7.79 15.01 -7.68
C ARG A 111 8.23 14.00 -6.60
N LEU A 112 8.25 12.72 -6.95
CA LEU A 112 8.57 11.62 -6.03
C LEU A 112 10.04 11.20 -6.09
N HIS A 113 10.86 11.91 -6.88
CA HIS A 113 12.28 11.58 -7.02
C HIS A 113 12.99 11.65 -5.66
N GLY A 114 13.71 10.58 -5.33
CA GLY A 114 14.46 10.48 -4.06
C GLY A 114 13.60 10.34 -2.81
N LYS A 115 12.28 10.16 -2.95
CA LYS A 115 11.36 10.01 -1.83
C LYS A 115 10.97 8.56 -1.60
N THR A 116 10.46 8.31 -0.40
CA THR A 116 9.97 7.01 0.05
C THR A 116 8.77 7.18 0.95
N GLU A 117 7.98 6.14 1.05
CA GLU A 117 6.80 6.10 1.90
C GLU A 117 7.09 5.30 3.18
N MET A 118 6.72 5.88 4.33
CA MET A 118 6.77 5.22 5.63
C MET A 118 5.36 5.06 6.16
N HIS A 119 5.00 3.86 6.61
CA HIS A 119 3.70 3.55 7.18
C HIS A 119 3.76 3.46 8.69
N LEU A 120 2.86 4.17 9.35
CA LEU A 120 2.66 4.17 10.78
C LEU A 120 1.25 3.70 11.10
N LYS A 121 1.13 2.50 11.67
CA LYS A 121 -0.13 1.95 12.15
C LYS A 121 -0.23 2.13 13.66
N ILE A 122 -1.35 2.65 14.13
CA ILE A 122 -1.59 2.93 15.54
C ILE A 122 -2.76 2.07 16.01
N TYR A 123 -2.49 1.27 17.02
CA TYR A 123 -3.46 0.39 17.66
C TYR A 123 -3.77 0.91 19.05
N VAL A 124 -5.01 0.77 19.46
CA VAL A 124 -5.45 1.06 20.82
C VAL A 124 -6.01 -0.22 21.41
N ASP A 125 -5.73 -0.44 22.70
CA ASP A 125 -6.36 -1.53 23.40
C ASP A 125 -7.86 -1.30 23.38
N SER A 126 -8.56 -2.26 22.84
CA SER A 126 -10.03 -2.24 22.81
C SER A 126 -10.55 -2.50 24.21
N CYS A 127 -10.56 -1.45 25.03
CA CYS A 127 -11.14 -1.51 26.35
C CYS A 127 -12.65 -1.70 26.31
N CYS A 128 -13.27 -2.21 25.28
CA CYS A 128 -14.69 -2.59 25.19
C CYS A 128 -15.13 -2.94 23.76
N THR A 129 -14.58 -3.95 23.13
CA THR A 129 -15.36 -4.65 22.10
C THR A 129 -15.97 -5.88 22.73
N LYS A 130 -17.10 -5.72 23.43
CA LYS A 130 -18.07 -6.84 23.49
C LYS A 130 -18.52 -7.04 22.05
N GLU A 131 -18.02 -8.10 21.40
CA GLU A 131 -18.62 -8.59 20.17
C GLU A 131 -20.09 -8.84 20.47
N MET A 132 -20.97 -8.22 19.70
CA MET A 132 -22.40 -8.42 19.82
C MET A 132 -22.69 -9.87 19.47
N ASP A 133 -23.01 -10.66 20.50
CA ASP A 133 -23.48 -12.03 20.31
C ASP A 133 -24.79 -11.99 19.50
N ARG A 134 -24.75 -12.53 18.27
CA ARG A 134 -25.87 -12.49 17.30
C ARG A 134 -27.02 -13.40 17.66
N ASN A 135 -26.98 -14.03 18.84
CA ASN A 135 -27.91 -15.04 19.27
C ASN A 135 -28.74 -14.60 20.50
N LEU A 136 -29.30 -13.39 20.50
CA LEU A 136 -30.25 -12.97 21.56
C LEU A 136 -31.70 -13.36 21.23
N PRO A 137 -32.46 -13.85 22.23
CA PRO A 137 -33.87 -14.22 22.06
C PRO A 137 -34.76 -13.00 21.79
N LEU A 138 -35.84 -13.24 21.05
CA LEU A 138 -36.73 -12.23 20.42
C LEU A 138 -37.69 -11.48 21.38
N GLU A 139 -37.63 -11.63 22.70
CA GLU A 139 -38.51 -10.94 23.64
C GLU A 139 -37.81 -9.79 24.37
N GLY A 140 -38.25 -8.56 24.16
CA GLY A 140 -37.70 -7.33 24.74
C GLY A 140 -36.90 -6.43 23.76
N VAL A 141 -36.91 -6.77 22.50
CA VAL A 141 -35.99 -6.33 21.43
C VAL A 141 -35.93 -4.83 21.20
N GLY A 142 -36.96 -4.04 21.43
CA GLY A 142 -36.95 -2.63 21.04
C GLY A 142 -36.11 -1.71 21.93
N LYS A 143 -36.19 -1.87 23.25
CA LYS A 143 -35.48 -1.03 24.22
C LYS A 143 -33.98 -1.36 24.25
N GLU A 144 -33.68 -2.65 24.26
CA GLU A 144 -32.31 -3.16 24.28
C GLU A 144 -31.57 -2.85 22.95
N TYR A 145 -32.26 -2.99 21.82
CA TYR A 145 -31.74 -2.59 20.50
C TYR A 145 -31.41 -1.11 20.46
N LEU A 146 -32.29 -0.22 20.93
CA LEU A 146 -32.05 1.22 20.97
C LEU A 146 -30.91 1.60 21.94
N SER A 147 -30.81 0.90 23.08
CA SER A 147 -29.68 1.09 24.02
C SER A 147 -28.35 0.72 23.36
N ASN A 148 -28.30 -0.44 22.74
CA ASN A 148 -27.11 -0.91 22.02
C ASN A 148 -26.72 0.02 20.87
N LEU A 149 -27.67 0.58 20.12
CA LEU A 149 -27.40 1.58 19.09
C LEU A 149 -26.80 2.87 19.66
N ARG A 150 -27.34 3.35 20.79
CA ARG A 150 -26.82 4.55 21.47
C ARG A 150 -25.42 4.32 22.01
N GLU A 151 -25.16 3.18 22.64
CA GLU A 151 -23.84 2.82 23.12
C GLU A 151 -22.83 2.72 21.98
N ASN A 152 -23.20 2.06 20.89
CA ASN A 152 -22.35 1.94 19.70
C ASN A 152 -22.04 3.31 19.09
N ALA A 153 -23.05 4.19 19.00
CA ALA A 153 -22.85 5.55 18.50
C ALA A 153 -21.92 6.38 19.43
N THR A 154 -22.05 6.21 20.74
CA THR A 154 -21.20 6.89 21.72
C THR A 154 -19.75 6.38 21.60
N ARG A 155 -19.55 5.07 21.58
CA ARG A 155 -18.21 4.45 21.40
C ARG A 155 -17.55 4.89 20.10
N GLN A 156 -18.33 4.98 19.00
CA GLN A 156 -17.81 5.44 17.73
C GLN A 156 -17.39 6.91 17.76
N ARG A 157 -18.15 7.78 18.44
CA ARG A 157 -17.79 9.18 18.65
C ARG A 157 -16.51 9.32 19.50
N GLU A 158 -16.41 8.58 20.60
CA GLU A 158 -15.22 8.56 21.45
C GLU A 158 -13.98 8.09 20.65
N ARG A 159 -14.14 7.02 19.86
CA ARG A 159 -13.09 6.53 18.98
C ARG A 159 -12.65 7.57 17.96
N GLN A 160 -13.59 8.27 17.32
CA GLN A 160 -13.29 9.35 16.37
C GLN A 160 -12.56 10.52 17.06
N THR A 161 -13.00 10.91 18.23
CA THR A 161 -12.34 11.98 19.01
C THR A 161 -10.90 11.60 19.38
N ARG A 162 -10.70 10.36 19.85
CA ARG A 162 -9.37 9.82 20.14
C ARG A 162 -8.50 9.75 18.88
N ALA A 163 -9.05 9.27 17.77
CA ALA A 163 -8.34 9.20 16.49
C ALA A 163 -7.88 10.58 16.01
N ARG A 164 -8.73 11.61 16.13
CA ARG A 164 -8.35 12.99 15.78
C ARG A 164 -7.25 13.54 16.67
N ALA A 165 -7.34 13.32 17.97
CA ALA A 165 -6.33 13.77 18.92
C ALA A 165 -4.96 13.11 18.64
N VAL A 166 -4.95 11.79 18.45
CA VAL A 166 -3.73 11.03 18.13
C VAL A 166 -3.18 11.43 16.74
N SER A 167 -4.04 11.62 15.74
CA SER A 167 -3.62 12.07 14.40
C SER A 167 -2.94 13.45 14.47
N PHE A 168 -3.53 14.38 15.20
CA PHE A 168 -2.93 15.72 15.40
C PHE A 168 -1.57 15.65 16.12
N GLN A 169 -1.45 14.79 17.14
CA GLN A 169 -0.19 14.58 17.84
C GLN A 169 0.87 13.98 16.92
N MET A 170 0.51 12.97 16.10
CA MET A 170 1.42 12.38 15.12
C MET A 170 1.88 13.42 14.11
N HIS A 171 0.97 14.21 13.55
CA HIS A 171 1.32 15.28 12.63
C HIS A 171 2.34 16.24 13.25
N ARG A 172 2.12 16.72 14.48
CA ARG A 172 3.09 17.60 15.17
C ARG A 172 4.45 16.97 15.36
N MET A 173 4.49 15.66 15.61
CA MET A 173 5.75 14.95 15.88
C MET A 173 6.55 14.68 14.63
N PHE A 174 5.88 14.36 13.52
CA PHE A 174 6.53 13.91 12.27
C PHE A 174 6.62 14.99 11.19
N SER A 175 5.83 16.08 11.25
CA SER A 175 5.83 17.16 10.26
C SER A 175 7.20 17.77 9.92
N PRO A 176 8.20 17.78 10.81
CA PRO A 176 9.55 18.20 10.41
C PRO A 176 10.28 17.23 9.48
N LEU A 177 9.77 16.02 9.26
CA LEU A 177 10.40 14.97 8.46
C LEU A 177 9.58 14.58 7.24
N ASP A 178 8.27 14.84 7.26
CA ASP A 178 7.37 14.51 6.16
C ASP A 178 7.15 15.70 5.23
N GLU A 179 6.92 15.41 3.95
CA GLU A 179 6.54 16.40 2.95
C GLU A 179 5.05 16.31 2.63
N GLU A 180 4.51 15.10 2.62
CA GLU A 180 3.09 14.82 2.41
C GLU A 180 2.63 13.74 3.38
N VAL A 181 1.39 13.81 3.82
CA VAL A 181 0.79 12.84 4.76
C VAL A 181 -0.57 12.41 4.25
N THR A 182 -0.80 11.11 4.29
CA THR A 182 -2.13 10.53 4.12
C THR A 182 -2.50 9.80 5.41
N CYS A 183 -3.63 10.16 6.02
CA CYS A 183 -4.09 9.55 7.26
C CYS A 183 -5.49 8.97 7.07
N ARG A 184 -5.65 7.70 7.38
CA ARG A 184 -6.94 7.00 7.35
C ARG A 184 -7.30 6.53 8.75
N MET A 185 -8.48 6.91 9.21
CA MET A 185 -9.09 6.38 10.42
C MET A 185 -9.83 5.07 10.08
N THR A 186 -9.66 4.05 10.92
CA THR A 186 -10.39 2.79 10.77
C THR A 186 -11.65 2.78 11.63
N GLU A 187 -12.75 2.30 11.07
CA GLU A 187 -14.07 2.33 11.74
C GLU A 187 -14.25 1.23 12.79
N GLY A 188 -13.41 0.20 12.77
CA GLY A 188 -13.53 -0.93 13.69
C GLY A 188 -12.20 -1.60 14.03
N GLY A 189 -12.25 -2.59 14.92
CA GLY A 189 -11.07 -3.36 15.33
C GLY A 189 -10.09 -2.60 16.23
N LYS A 190 -8.94 -3.18 16.46
CA LYS A 190 -7.89 -2.60 17.32
C LYS A 190 -7.12 -1.45 16.66
N MET A 191 -6.98 -1.47 15.34
CA MET A 191 -6.28 -0.42 14.61
C MET A 191 -7.10 0.86 14.63
N LEU A 192 -6.51 1.96 15.08
CA LEU A 192 -7.13 3.28 15.16
C LEU A 192 -6.82 4.12 13.93
N LEU A 193 -5.55 4.20 13.57
CA LEU A 193 -5.05 5.01 12.46
C LEU A 193 -4.09 4.21 11.58
N ASP A 194 -4.15 4.49 10.30
CA ASP A 194 -3.21 4.06 9.29
C ASP A 194 -2.69 5.33 8.59
N ILE A 195 -1.41 5.65 8.80
CA ILE A 195 -0.81 6.90 8.36
C ILE A 195 0.33 6.57 7.41
N ALA A 196 0.32 7.15 6.23
CA ALA A 196 1.44 7.11 5.30
C ALA A 196 2.11 8.49 5.24
N HIS A 197 3.42 8.52 5.44
CA HIS A 197 4.26 9.71 5.33
C HIS A 197 5.18 9.60 4.12
N LEU A 198 5.19 10.61 3.27
CA LEU A 198 6.17 10.77 2.20
C LEU A 198 7.37 11.53 2.73
N ILE A 199 8.54 10.92 2.70
CA ILE A 199 9.77 11.49 3.22
C ILE A 199 10.91 11.39 2.20
N ASP A 200 11.95 12.22 2.33
CA ASP A 200 13.21 12.01 1.62
C ASP A 200 13.87 10.72 2.10
N ARG A 201 14.40 9.91 1.18
CA ARG A 201 15.12 8.65 1.50
C ARG A 201 16.28 8.87 2.47
N LYS A 202 16.94 10.04 2.43
CA LYS A 202 18.00 10.41 3.35
C LYS A 202 17.51 10.59 4.79
N CYS A 203 16.22 10.80 4.98
CA CYS A 203 15.59 11.00 6.29
C CYS A 203 15.10 9.71 6.95
N VAL A 204 15.22 8.54 6.32
CA VAL A 204 14.71 7.27 6.84
C VAL A 204 15.26 6.95 8.24
N GLU A 205 16.56 7.08 8.45
CA GLU A 205 17.16 6.83 9.77
C GLU A 205 16.65 7.80 10.83
N ARG A 206 16.56 9.09 10.49
CA ARG A 206 15.98 10.10 11.40
C ARG A 206 14.52 9.80 11.72
N TYR A 207 13.78 9.29 10.76
CA TYR A 207 12.38 8.88 10.94
C TYR A 207 12.28 7.68 11.91
N HIS A 208 13.14 6.67 11.77
CA HIS A 208 13.21 5.53 12.70
C HIS A 208 13.51 5.99 14.14
N ASN A 209 14.49 6.89 14.32
CA ASN A 209 14.84 7.45 15.62
C ASN A 209 13.66 8.24 16.23
N LYS A 210 12.97 9.01 15.39
CA LYS A 210 11.77 9.75 15.83
C LYS A 210 10.64 8.80 16.22
N PHE A 211 10.42 7.73 15.44
CA PHE A 211 9.44 6.70 15.78
C PHE A 211 9.74 6.05 17.13
N SER A 212 10.98 5.64 17.39
CA SER A 212 11.39 5.02 18.63
C SER A 212 11.11 5.93 19.84
N THR A 213 11.47 7.21 19.72
CA THR A 213 11.17 8.21 20.75
C THR A 213 9.67 8.38 20.98
N THR A 214 8.91 8.51 19.87
CA THR A 214 7.44 8.70 19.92
C THR A 214 6.74 7.50 20.54
N SER A 215 7.14 6.29 20.15
CA SER A 215 6.58 5.04 20.68
C SER A 215 6.81 4.89 22.18
N THR A 216 7.96 5.34 22.70
CA THR A 216 8.25 5.34 24.13
C THR A 216 7.39 6.36 24.90
N MET A 217 7.08 7.50 24.28
CA MET A 217 6.26 8.56 24.88
C MET A 217 4.77 8.21 24.91
N MET A 218 4.28 7.47 23.89
CA MET A 218 2.86 7.16 23.71
C MET A 218 2.50 5.75 24.22
N LYS A 219 2.67 5.51 25.52
CA LYS A 219 2.40 4.21 26.16
C LYS A 219 0.96 3.72 26.04
N GLU A 220 0.00 4.61 25.78
CA GLU A 220 -1.43 4.28 25.62
C GLU A 220 -1.78 3.69 24.25
N CYS A 221 -0.84 3.69 23.32
CA CYS A 221 -1.04 3.20 21.96
C CYS A 221 0.10 2.23 21.59
N GLN A 222 -0.26 1.12 21.00
CA GLN A 222 0.73 0.29 20.33
C GLN A 222 0.96 0.86 18.93
N MET A 223 2.22 1.13 18.60
CA MET A 223 2.61 1.70 17.32
C MET A 223 3.42 0.67 16.52
N GLN A 224 3.13 0.56 15.24
CA GLN A 224 3.86 -0.31 14.33
C GLN A 224 4.33 0.51 13.13
N LEU A 225 5.63 0.44 12.84
CA LEU A 225 6.26 1.09 11.70
C LEU A 225 6.61 0.07 10.63
N SER A 226 6.40 0.44 9.37
CA SER A 226 6.89 -0.30 8.22
C SER A 226 7.36 0.65 7.11
N GLY A 227 8.22 0.16 6.23
CA GLY A 227 8.91 0.93 5.19
C GLY A 227 10.43 0.82 5.33
N PRO A 228 11.19 1.40 4.41
CA PRO A 228 10.76 2.30 3.32
C PRO A 228 10.07 1.55 2.17
N TRP A 229 8.97 2.09 1.68
CA TRP A 229 8.18 1.55 0.58
C TRP A 229 8.21 2.47 -0.65
N PRO A 230 7.96 1.94 -1.86
CA PRO A 230 7.58 2.77 -3.00
C PRO A 230 6.36 3.64 -2.66
N PRO A 231 6.21 4.83 -3.25
CA PRO A 231 5.19 5.81 -2.85
C PRO A 231 3.79 5.46 -3.36
N TYR A 232 3.22 4.34 -2.89
CA TYR A 232 1.90 3.82 -3.31
C TYR A 232 0.75 4.79 -3.08
N HIS A 233 0.74 5.49 -1.94
CA HIS A 233 -0.34 6.40 -1.57
C HIS A 233 -0.20 7.79 -2.19
N PHE A 234 0.98 8.13 -2.69
CA PHE A 234 1.33 9.46 -3.16
C PHE A 234 1.39 9.57 -4.69
N VAL A 235 1.20 8.48 -5.42
CA VAL A 235 1.03 8.55 -6.88
C VAL A 235 -0.34 9.16 -7.17
N HIS A 236 -0.35 10.36 -7.79
CA HIS A 236 -1.58 10.97 -8.23
C HIS A 236 -2.26 10.08 -9.27
N ARG A 237 -3.54 9.79 -9.04
CA ARG A 237 -4.32 8.91 -9.91
C ARG A 237 -4.36 9.47 -11.33
N LEU A 238 -4.24 8.58 -12.31
CA LEU A 238 -4.51 8.87 -13.71
C LEU A 238 -5.91 9.48 -13.84
N THR A 239 -6.02 10.65 -14.48
CA THR A 239 -7.31 11.21 -14.83
C THR A 239 -8.10 10.19 -15.65
N ARG A 240 -9.42 10.09 -15.39
CA ARG A 240 -10.34 9.14 -16.04
C ARG A 240 -10.28 9.26 -17.56
N GLY A 241 -9.45 8.47 -18.20
CA GLY A 241 -9.29 8.40 -19.65
C GLY A 241 -8.66 7.08 -20.09
N ALA A 242 -7.92 6.41 -19.22
CA ALA A 242 -7.46 5.06 -19.44
C ALA A 242 -8.50 4.09 -18.85
N HIS A 243 -9.18 3.37 -19.70
CA HIS A 243 -10.05 2.26 -19.33
C HIS A 243 -9.15 1.12 -18.82
N VAL A 244 -8.67 1.25 -17.59
CA VAL A 244 -8.20 0.12 -16.81
C VAL A 244 -9.49 -0.53 -16.31
N PRO A 245 -9.81 -1.77 -16.68
CA PRO A 245 -11.00 -2.43 -16.18
C PRO A 245 -11.00 -2.34 -14.66
N ALA A 246 -12.07 -1.76 -14.11
CA ALA A 246 -12.28 -1.64 -12.69
C ALA A 246 -12.50 -3.06 -12.13
N GLN A 247 -11.44 -3.71 -11.68
CA GLN A 247 -11.56 -4.91 -10.87
C GLN A 247 -11.47 -4.49 -9.40
N ALA A 248 -12.51 -4.88 -8.70
CA ALA A 248 -12.82 -4.86 -7.27
C ALA A 248 -12.04 -3.89 -6.36
N PRO A 249 -12.74 -3.17 -5.48
CA PRO A 249 -12.11 -2.30 -4.49
C PRO A 249 -11.20 -3.11 -3.57
N ALA A 250 -10.06 -2.53 -3.21
CA ALA A 250 -9.06 -3.10 -2.29
C ALA A 250 -9.61 -3.53 -0.90
N ASN A 251 -10.89 -3.36 -0.65
CA ASN A 251 -11.60 -3.82 0.54
C ASN A 251 -11.97 -5.32 0.53
N ALA A 252 -11.80 -6.04 -0.57
CA ALA A 252 -12.11 -7.48 -0.60
C ALA A 252 -11.03 -8.35 0.09
N LEU A 253 -9.83 -7.82 0.35
CA LEU A 253 -8.76 -8.52 1.06
C LEU A 253 -8.78 -8.35 2.60
N ALA A 254 -9.65 -7.47 3.11
CA ALA A 254 -9.80 -7.24 4.56
C ALA A 254 -10.87 -8.13 5.23
N ALA A 255 -11.56 -8.98 4.47
CA ALA A 255 -12.69 -9.80 4.95
C ALA A 255 -12.43 -11.31 4.88
N SER A 256 -11.22 -11.79 5.09
CA SER A 256 -10.97 -13.21 5.29
C SER A 256 -10.50 -13.49 6.72
N ALA A 257 -11.23 -14.40 7.36
CA ALA A 257 -11.29 -14.86 8.73
C ALA A 257 -9.97 -14.98 9.51
N PRO A 258 -10.03 -14.95 10.86
CA PRO A 258 -8.85 -15.09 11.72
C PRO A 258 -8.31 -16.50 11.66
N VAL A 259 -7.13 -16.68 11.13
CA VAL A 259 -6.33 -17.88 11.34
C VAL A 259 -5.76 -17.83 12.75
N LYS A 260 -6.11 -18.82 13.57
CA LYS A 260 -5.50 -19.05 14.88
C LYS A 260 -3.99 -19.23 14.67
N VAL A 261 -3.20 -18.30 15.15
CA VAL A 261 -1.75 -18.42 15.22
C VAL A 261 -1.39 -19.03 16.57
N ALA A 262 -0.87 -20.25 16.54
CA ALA A 262 -0.16 -20.84 17.66
C ALA A 262 1.10 -20.02 17.94
N GLN A 263 1.37 -19.79 19.24
CA GLN A 263 2.59 -19.13 19.70
C GLN A 263 3.78 -20.08 19.52
N GLU A 264 4.80 -19.64 18.78
CA GLU A 264 6.17 -20.12 18.92
C GLU A 264 7.18 -18.97 18.76
N PRO A 265 8.41 -19.09 19.34
CA PRO A 265 9.17 -17.96 19.84
C PRO A 265 10.05 -17.27 18.79
N ALA A 266 10.44 -16.07 19.14
CA ALA A 266 11.30 -15.14 18.44
C ALA A 266 12.45 -15.76 17.64
N SER A 267 12.48 -15.51 16.34
CA SER A 267 13.69 -15.24 15.55
C SER A 267 13.34 -14.95 14.09
N GLN A 268 13.97 -13.91 13.56
CA GLN A 268 14.02 -13.45 12.17
C GLN A 268 12.91 -12.51 11.67
N GLN A 269 13.26 -11.26 11.81
CA GLN A 269 12.70 -10.09 11.14
C GLN A 269 12.81 -10.22 9.62
N LEU A 270 11.77 -10.74 8.95
CA LEU A 270 11.64 -10.66 7.48
C LEU A 270 10.20 -10.76 6.96
N GLU A 271 9.19 -10.63 7.81
CA GLU A 271 7.80 -10.66 7.36
C GLU A 271 6.92 -9.55 7.93
N PRO A 272 6.99 -8.31 7.40
CA PRO A 272 5.82 -7.46 7.44
C PRO A 272 5.34 -6.96 6.07
N ALA A 273 5.86 -7.50 4.96
CA ALA A 273 5.50 -6.98 3.63
C ALA A 273 4.09 -7.36 3.16
N LEU A 274 3.41 -8.29 3.83
CA LEU A 274 2.15 -8.87 3.35
C LEU A 274 0.87 -8.15 3.77
N ALA A 275 0.94 -7.23 4.72
CA ALA A 275 -0.25 -6.56 5.23
C ALA A 275 -0.60 -5.23 4.53
N ALA A 276 0.21 -4.78 3.57
CA ALA A 276 0.05 -3.44 2.98
C ALA A 276 -0.21 -3.43 1.46
N VAL A 277 -0.41 -4.58 0.81
CA VAL A 277 -0.74 -4.58 -0.64
C VAL A 277 -2.07 -5.25 -0.90
#